data_ad939ec3fc792d9ed0619540c096f6bc
#
_entry.id   ad939ec3fc792d9ed0619540c096f6bc
#
_cell.length_a   1.000
_cell.length_b   1.000
_cell.length_c   1.000
_cell.angle_alpha   90.00
_cell.angle_beta   90.00
_cell.angle_gamma   90.00
#
_symmetry.space_group_name_H-M   'P 1'
#
loop_
_entity.id
_entity.type
_entity.pdbx_description
1 polymer ?
#
loop_
_entity_poly.entity_id
_entity_poly.type
_entity_poly.pdbx_seq_one_letter_code
_entity_poly.pdbx_strand_id
1 'polypeptide(L)'
;VRQVAEAVMKERGVTFRYLVRTMIEIPRGALTANEIARVAEFFSFGTNDLTQTTLGVSRDDSARFLIPYVDKEIYAKDPFEVLDRDGVGDLMRIAVEKGRQTKPAIKLGICGEHGGEPSSIEFCHQLGLDYVSCSPFRVPIARLAAARAALAGTGSGPAAAKKKSKRARR
;
A
#
# COMPACT_ATOMS: atom_id res chain seq x y z
N VAL A 1 8.48 -15.66 -12.73
CA VAL A 1 8.05 -14.51 -13.51
C VAL A 1 9.13 -14.10 -14.52
N ARG A 2 10.36 -13.73 -14.10
CA ARG A 2 11.44 -13.22 -14.99
C ARG A 2 11.77 -14.17 -16.14
N GLN A 3 12.03 -15.43 -15.85
CA GLN A 3 12.34 -16.45 -16.87
C GLN A 3 11.26 -16.54 -17.95
N VAL A 4 9.97 -16.51 -17.54
CA VAL A 4 8.84 -16.54 -18.47
C VAL A 4 8.78 -15.26 -19.30
N ALA A 5 8.96 -14.10 -18.65
CA ALA A 5 8.95 -12.80 -19.34
C ALA A 5 10.08 -12.73 -20.40
N GLU A 6 11.28 -13.17 -20.05
CA GLU A 6 12.43 -13.21 -20.95
C GLU A 6 12.21 -14.16 -22.14
N ALA A 7 11.62 -15.34 -21.88
CA ALA A 7 11.30 -16.30 -22.93
C ALA A 7 10.27 -15.71 -23.91
N VAL A 8 9.20 -15.08 -23.40
CA VAL A 8 8.17 -14.44 -24.24
C VAL A 8 8.73 -13.25 -25.02
N MET A 9 9.55 -12.42 -24.39
CA MET A 9 10.20 -11.29 -25.09
C MET A 9 11.08 -11.79 -26.25
N LYS A 10 11.85 -12.87 -26.01
CA LYS A 10 12.68 -13.49 -27.05
C LYS A 10 11.83 -14.09 -28.17
N GLU A 11 10.78 -14.82 -27.83
CA GLU A 11 9.86 -15.42 -28.80
C GLU A 11 9.18 -14.37 -29.70
N ARG A 12 8.79 -13.24 -29.08
CA ARG A 12 8.07 -12.16 -29.77
C ARG A 12 8.98 -11.13 -30.44
N GLY A 13 10.29 -11.21 -30.24
CA GLY A 13 11.24 -10.23 -30.77
C GLY A 13 11.07 -8.83 -30.18
N VAL A 14 10.56 -8.72 -28.97
CA VAL A 14 10.30 -7.44 -28.27
C VAL A 14 11.12 -7.35 -27.00
N THR A 15 11.42 -6.13 -26.58
CA THR A 15 12.09 -5.85 -25.29
C THR A 15 11.40 -4.67 -24.64
N PHE A 16 11.06 -4.82 -23.34
CA PHE A 16 10.51 -3.73 -22.53
C PHE A 16 10.98 -3.85 -21.09
N ARG A 17 10.99 -2.71 -20.41
CA ARG A 17 11.30 -2.67 -18.97
C ARG A 17 10.05 -2.98 -18.16
N TYR A 18 10.19 -3.86 -17.20
CA TYR A 18 9.13 -4.18 -16.24
C TYR A 18 9.73 -4.34 -14.84
N LEU A 19 8.87 -4.22 -13.83
CA LEU A 19 9.22 -4.46 -12.44
C LEU A 19 8.39 -5.62 -11.91
N VAL A 20 9.01 -6.44 -11.06
CA VAL A 20 8.33 -7.54 -10.38
C VAL A 20 7.98 -7.11 -8.96
N ARG A 21 6.68 -7.04 -8.68
CA ARG A 21 6.18 -6.72 -7.35
C ARG A 21 5.93 -7.97 -6.52
N THR A 22 5.89 -7.76 -5.21
CA THR A 22 5.29 -8.71 -4.27
C THR A 22 4.13 -8.02 -3.57
N MET A 23 3.01 -8.72 -3.42
CA MET A 23 1.93 -8.25 -2.56
C MET A 23 2.24 -8.63 -1.11
N ILE A 24 2.07 -7.65 -0.22
CA ILE A 24 2.08 -7.86 1.22
C ILE A 24 0.61 -7.87 1.63
N GLU A 25 0.06 -9.07 1.81
CA GLU A 25 -1.37 -9.27 1.98
C GLU A 25 -1.73 -10.31 3.05
N ILE A 26 -0.70 -10.83 3.73
CA ILE A 26 -0.87 -11.70 4.90
C ILE A 26 0.05 -11.22 6.02
N PRO A 27 -0.30 -11.40 7.31
CA PRO A 27 0.51 -10.98 8.44
C PRO A 27 1.94 -11.52 8.39
N ARG A 28 2.13 -12.78 8.01
CA ARG A 28 3.48 -13.34 7.86
C ARG A 28 4.32 -12.57 6.82
N GLY A 29 3.71 -12.17 5.70
CA GLY A 29 4.39 -11.36 4.67
C GLY A 29 4.84 -10.01 5.23
N ALA A 30 4.01 -9.36 6.04
CA ALA A 30 4.37 -8.11 6.70
C ALA A 30 5.53 -8.31 7.70
N LEU A 31 5.46 -9.36 8.53
CA LEU A 31 6.47 -9.66 9.54
C LEU A 31 7.82 -10.07 8.94
N THR A 32 7.86 -10.61 7.73
CA THR A 32 9.07 -11.03 7.02
C THR A 32 9.41 -10.16 5.81
N ALA A 33 8.91 -8.92 5.79
CA ALA A 33 9.08 -8.00 4.65
C ALA A 33 10.55 -7.69 4.32
N ASN A 34 11.46 -7.75 5.29
CA ASN A 34 12.90 -7.65 5.05
C ASN A 34 13.44 -8.78 4.16
N GLU A 35 12.97 -10.01 4.34
CA GLU A 35 13.35 -11.14 3.50
C GLU A 35 12.81 -10.97 2.07
N ILE A 36 11.54 -10.59 1.97
CA ILE A 36 10.86 -10.35 0.69
C ILE A 36 11.53 -9.21 -0.08
N ALA A 37 11.95 -8.15 0.60
CA ALA A 37 12.61 -7.00 -0.01
C ALA A 37 13.94 -7.32 -0.70
N ARG A 38 14.59 -8.44 -0.34
CA ARG A 38 15.82 -8.89 -1.02
C ARG A 38 15.59 -9.22 -2.49
N VAL A 39 14.41 -9.71 -2.82
CA VAL A 39 14.07 -10.21 -4.18
C VAL A 39 13.00 -9.36 -4.89
N ALA A 40 12.11 -8.70 -4.15
CA ALA A 40 11.08 -7.85 -4.71
C ALA A 40 11.64 -6.50 -5.17
N GLU A 41 11.10 -5.96 -6.26
CA GLU A 41 11.48 -4.63 -6.75
C GLU A 41 10.61 -3.54 -6.13
N PHE A 42 9.36 -3.87 -5.76
CA PHE A 42 8.46 -3.01 -5.02
C PHE A 42 7.39 -3.83 -4.29
N PHE A 43 6.74 -3.21 -3.31
CA PHE A 43 5.63 -3.80 -2.58
C PHE A 43 4.30 -3.16 -2.98
N SER A 44 3.24 -3.95 -2.92
CA SER A 44 1.87 -3.49 -2.95
C SER A 44 1.12 -4.12 -1.78
N PHE A 45 0.55 -3.32 -0.90
CA PHE A 45 -0.27 -3.83 0.18
C PHE A 45 -1.63 -4.25 -0.36
N GLY A 46 -1.94 -5.55 -0.32
CA GLY A 46 -3.25 -6.12 -0.64
C GLY A 46 -4.15 -6.06 0.58
N THR A 47 -4.69 -4.89 0.85
CA THR A 47 -5.36 -4.62 2.13
C THR A 47 -6.68 -5.34 2.31
N ASN A 48 -7.33 -5.82 1.25
CA ASN A 48 -8.50 -6.68 1.39
C ASN A 48 -8.12 -8.00 2.09
N ASP A 49 -7.10 -8.69 1.57
CA ASP A 49 -6.66 -9.97 2.13
C ASP A 49 -5.90 -9.80 3.44
N LEU A 50 -5.14 -8.71 3.58
CA LEU A 50 -4.48 -8.40 4.84
C LEU A 50 -5.52 -8.14 5.95
N THR A 51 -6.64 -7.49 5.66
CA THR A 51 -7.75 -7.30 6.60
C THR A 51 -8.39 -8.63 6.97
N GLN A 52 -8.72 -9.47 5.98
CA GLN A 52 -9.28 -10.80 6.23
C GLN A 52 -8.40 -11.63 7.16
N THR A 53 -7.11 -11.69 6.85
CA THR A 53 -6.17 -12.54 7.60
C THR A 53 -5.77 -11.96 8.95
N THR A 54 -5.79 -10.65 9.11
CA THR A 54 -5.52 -9.99 10.40
C THR A 54 -6.69 -10.17 11.38
N LEU A 55 -7.92 -9.98 10.87
CA LEU A 55 -9.12 -10.11 11.70
C LEU A 55 -9.64 -11.56 11.79
N GLY A 56 -9.10 -12.47 10.97
CA GLY A 56 -9.57 -13.86 10.92
C GLY A 56 -10.99 -13.99 10.38
N VAL A 57 -11.40 -13.14 9.43
CA VAL A 57 -12.76 -13.10 8.86
C VAL A 57 -12.71 -13.22 7.34
N SER A 58 -13.70 -13.90 6.78
CA SER A 58 -13.91 -13.95 5.33
C SER A 58 -14.73 -12.74 4.88
N ARG A 59 -14.26 -12.03 3.84
CA ARG A 59 -14.99 -10.91 3.25
C ARG A 59 -16.34 -11.35 2.70
N ASP A 60 -16.39 -12.52 2.08
CA ASP A 60 -17.61 -13.04 1.44
C ASP A 60 -18.68 -13.42 2.46
N ASP A 61 -18.27 -13.84 3.68
CA ASP A 61 -19.18 -14.25 4.75
C ASP A 61 -19.47 -13.13 5.75
N SER A 62 -18.72 -12.05 5.71
CA SER A 62 -18.72 -11.00 6.73
C SER A 62 -20.01 -10.21 6.83
N ALA A 63 -20.77 -10.07 5.76
CA ALA A 63 -22.01 -9.29 5.73
C ALA A 63 -23.05 -9.75 6.80
N ARG A 64 -23.00 -11.00 7.21
CA ARG A 64 -23.92 -11.56 8.23
C ARG A 64 -23.72 -10.97 9.63
N PHE A 65 -22.49 -10.58 9.97
CA PHE A 65 -22.17 -10.06 11.31
C PHE A 65 -21.62 -8.62 11.27
N LEU A 66 -20.93 -8.20 10.21
CA LEU A 66 -20.37 -6.84 10.13
C LEU A 66 -21.44 -5.76 10.14
N ILE A 67 -22.55 -5.96 9.42
CA ILE A 67 -23.66 -5.02 9.42
C ILE A 67 -24.18 -4.81 10.86
N PRO A 68 -24.55 -5.87 11.62
CA PRO A 68 -24.91 -5.71 13.03
C PRO A 68 -23.82 -5.10 13.92
N TYR A 69 -22.54 -5.33 13.60
CA TYR A 69 -21.42 -4.77 14.38
C TYR A 69 -21.27 -3.26 14.17
N VAL A 70 -21.49 -2.79 12.96
CA VAL A 70 -21.49 -1.34 12.64
C VAL A 70 -22.74 -0.68 13.22
N ASP A 71 -23.91 -1.30 13.08
CA ASP A 71 -25.19 -0.78 13.63
C ASP A 71 -25.18 -0.66 15.16
N LYS A 72 -24.44 -1.54 15.84
CA LYS A 72 -24.27 -1.52 17.30
C LYS A 72 -23.02 -0.76 17.76
N GLU A 73 -22.36 -0.06 16.84
CA GLU A 73 -21.13 0.70 17.12
C GLU A 73 -19.97 -0.13 17.71
N ILE A 74 -19.98 -1.47 17.51
CA ILE A 74 -18.84 -2.34 17.88
C ILE A 74 -17.66 -2.03 16.96
N TYR A 75 -17.91 -1.86 15.68
CA TYR A 75 -17.00 -1.22 14.74
C TYR A 75 -17.53 0.15 14.35
N ALA A 76 -16.67 1.16 14.40
CA ALA A 76 -17.04 2.50 13.95
C ALA A 76 -17.37 2.55 12.44
N LYS A 77 -16.75 1.68 11.66
CA LYS A 77 -16.96 1.52 10.20
C LYS A 77 -16.60 0.10 9.79
N ASP A 78 -17.09 -0.31 8.63
CA ASP A 78 -16.69 -1.57 8.01
C ASP A 78 -15.17 -1.57 7.73
N PRO A 79 -14.41 -2.53 8.29
CA PRO A 79 -12.96 -2.62 8.10
C PRO A 79 -12.54 -2.97 6.66
N PHE A 80 -13.46 -3.40 5.80
CA PHE A 80 -13.22 -3.57 4.37
C PHE A 80 -13.43 -2.30 3.55
N GLU A 81 -14.12 -1.29 4.09
CA GLU A 81 -14.29 0.02 3.47
C GLU A 81 -13.25 1.02 3.95
N VAL A 82 -13.01 1.05 5.27
CA VAL A 82 -12.07 1.97 5.92
C VAL A 82 -11.00 1.16 6.65
N LEU A 83 -9.75 1.46 6.35
CA LEU A 83 -8.60 0.73 6.87
C LEU A 83 -8.59 0.70 8.41
N ASP A 84 -8.53 -0.49 8.98
CA ASP A 84 -8.19 -0.71 10.39
C ASP A 84 -6.74 -0.26 10.62
N ARG A 85 -6.58 0.90 11.25
CA ARG A 85 -5.25 1.50 11.45
C ARG A 85 -4.46 0.85 12.57
N ASP A 86 -5.14 0.26 13.54
CA ASP A 86 -4.52 -0.31 14.74
C ASP A 86 -3.98 -1.72 14.49
N GLY A 87 -4.72 -2.57 13.78
CA GLY A 87 -4.27 -3.92 13.44
C GLY A 87 -3.56 -3.97 12.09
N VAL A 88 -4.33 -3.76 11.01
CA VAL A 88 -3.81 -3.83 9.63
C VAL A 88 -2.78 -2.73 9.39
N GLY A 89 -3.02 -1.53 9.87
CA GLY A 89 -2.10 -0.40 9.76
C GLY A 89 -0.78 -0.65 10.46
N ASP A 90 -0.77 -1.31 11.61
CA ASP A 90 0.47 -1.66 12.31
C ASP A 90 1.28 -2.70 11.54
N LEU A 91 0.64 -3.71 10.95
CA LEU A 91 1.32 -4.63 10.05
C LEU A 91 1.93 -3.92 8.84
N MET A 92 1.22 -2.93 8.28
CA MET A 92 1.76 -2.10 7.20
C MET A 92 2.99 -1.30 7.66
N ARG A 93 2.98 -0.68 8.87
CA ARG A 93 4.15 0.02 9.44
C ARG A 93 5.35 -0.91 9.56
N ILE A 94 5.15 -2.09 10.14
CA ILE A 94 6.20 -3.11 10.29
C ILE A 94 6.79 -3.49 8.92
N ALA A 95 5.94 -3.70 7.92
CA ALA A 95 6.40 -4.07 6.59
C ALA A 95 7.17 -2.92 5.89
N VAL A 96 6.72 -1.68 6.04
CA VAL A 96 7.40 -0.49 5.52
C VAL A 96 8.79 -0.34 6.14
N GLU A 97 8.89 -0.42 7.45
CA GLU A 97 10.16 -0.31 8.19
C GLU A 97 11.14 -1.41 7.77
N LYS A 98 10.71 -2.66 7.83
CA LYS A 98 11.53 -3.82 7.47
C LYS A 98 11.94 -3.82 5.99
N GLY A 99 11.02 -3.46 5.10
CA GLY A 99 11.29 -3.34 3.67
C GLY A 99 12.36 -2.29 3.39
N ARG A 100 12.24 -1.11 4.00
CA ARG A 100 13.19 0.00 3.84
C ARG A 100 14.53 -0.24 4.54
N GLN A 101 14.57 -0.96 5.64
CA GLN A 101 15.84 -1.40 6.25
C GLN A 101 16.67 -2.23 5.28
N THR A 102 16.05 -3.10 4.50
CA THR A 102 16.75 -3.96 3.53
C THR A 102 16.99 -3.23 2.20
N LYS A 103 16.01 -2.46 1.74
CA LYS A 103 16.05 -1.73 0.47
C LYS A 103 15.51 -0.31 0.66
N PRO A 104 16.37 0.66 1.02
CA PRO A 104 15.92 2.02 1.39
C PRO A 104 15.09 2.73 0.33
N ALA A 105 15.31 2.43 -0.95
CA ALA A 105 14.58 3.02 -2.08
C ALA A 105 13.45 2.12 -2.63
N ILE A 106 13.04 1.10 -1.86
CA ILE A 106 11.92 0.25 -2.29
C ILE A 106 10.65 1.08 -2.45
N LYS A 107 9.99 0.94 -3.58
CA LYS A 107 8.69 1.57 -3.80
C LYS A 107 7.60 0.81 -3.08
N LEU A 108 6.72 1.53 -2.44
CA LEU A 108 5.65 1.00 -1.61
C LEU A 108 4.32 1.59 -2.05
N GLY A 109 3.32 0.78 -2.21
CA GLY A 109 1.98 1.24 -2.57
C GLY A 109 0.89 0.38 -1.98
N ILE A 110 -0.33 0.79 -2.19
CA ILE A 110 -1.53 0.08 -1.75
C ILE A 110 -2.41 -0.25 -2.95
N CYS A 111 -3.05 -1.39 -2.90
CA CYS A 111 -4.17 -1.76 -3.76
C CYS A 111 -5.29 -2.35 -2.89
N GLY A 112 -6.47 -2.45 -3.46
CA GLY A 112 -7.68 -2.84 -2.73
C GLY A 112 -8.62 -1.64 -2.53
N GLU A 113 -9.74 -1.87 -1.85
CA GLU A 113 -10.78 -0.86 -1.67
C GLU A 113 -10.27 0.39 -0.93
N HIS A 114 -9.40 0.21 0.04
CA HIS A 114 -8.81 1.29 0.85
C HIS A 114 -7.98 2.27 0.03
N GLY A 115 -7.45 1.86 -1.12
CA GLY A 115 -6.73 2.76 -2.03
C GLY A 115 -7.61 3.85 -2.66
N GLY A 116 -8.94 3.74 -2.56
CA GLY A 116 -9.91 4.73 -2.99
C GLY A 116 -10.62 5.46 -1.85
N GLU A 117 -10.33 5.15 -0.59
CA GLU A 117 -10.98 5.74 0.59
C GLU A 117 -10.10 6.87 1.17
N PRO A 118 -10.67 8.09 1.36
CA PRO A 118 -9.88 9.27 1.71
C PRO A 118 -9.04 9.16 2.99
N SER A 119 -9.60 8.63 4.07
CA SER A 119 -8.88 8.53 5.34
C SER A 119 -7.78 7.47 5.31
N SER A 120 -7.99 6.39 4.57
CA SER A 120 -6.99 5.36 4.33
C SER A 120 -5.83 5.88 3.47
N ILE A 121 -6.13 6.72 2.48
CA ILE A 121 -5.11 7.40 1.64
C ILE A 121 -4.27 8.35 2.50
N GLU A 122 -4.89 9.11 3.39
CA GLU A 122 -4.17 9.96 4.33
C GLU A 122 -3.20 9.15 5.21
N PHE A 123 -3.65 8.02 5.73
CA PHE A 123 -2.80 7.11 6.49
C PHE A 123 -1.64 6.56 5.64
N CYS A 124 -1.89 6.16 4.38
CA CYS A 124 -0.84 5.75 3.45
C CYS A 124 0.19 6.86 3.23
N HIS A 125 -0.25 8.11 3.11
CA HIS A 125 0.63 9.26 3.00
C HIS A 125 1.50 9.42 4.26
N GLN A 126 0.93 9.28 5.45
CA GLN A 126 1.66 9.34 6.73
C GLN A 126 2.71 8.23 6.85
N LEU A 127 2.43 7.03 6.33
CA LEU A 127 3.40 5.94 6.24
C LEU A 127 4.48 6.19 5.19
N GLY A 128 4.32 7.20 4.34
CA GLY A 128 5.24 7.52 3.26
C GLY A 128 5.16 6.52 2.10
N LEU A 129 3.98 6.00 1.79
CA LEU A 129 3.81 5.20 0.57
C LEU A 129 3.97 6.08 -0.67
N ASP A 130 4.45 5.47 -1.75
CA ASP A 130 4.79 6.17 -3.00
C ASP A 130 3.58 6.29 -3.95
N TYR A 131 2.61 5.37 -3.84
CA TYR A 131 1.44 5.36 -4.71
C TYR A 131 0.23 4.69 -4.08
N VAL A 132 -0.94 5.04 -4.57
CA VAL A 132 -2.19 4.31 -4.35
C VAL A 132 -2.74 3.80 -5.67
N SER A 133 -3.35 2.62 -5.65
CA SER A 133 -4.09 2.05 -6.77
C SER A 133 -5.54 1.87 -6.34
N CYS A 134 -6.46 2.33 -7.17
CA CYS A 134 -7.90 2.24 -6.91
C CYS A 134 -8.67 2.02 -8.20
N SER A 135 -9.97 1.73 -8.10
CA SER A 135 -10.84 1.62 -9.27
C SER A 135 -10.88 2.96 -10.04
N PRO A 136 -11.08 2.94 -11.36
CA PRO A 136 -11.09 4.16 -12.19
C PRO A 136 -12.07 5.24 -11.67
N PHE A 137 -13.23 4.84 -11.20
CA PHE A 137 -14.24 5.76 -10.66
C PHE A 137 -13.81 6.48 -9.38
N ARG A 138 -12.86 5.92 -8.62
CA ARG A 138 -12.33 6.51 -7.38
C ARG A 138 -11.10 7.38 -7.60
N VAL A 139 -10.53 7.40 -8.79
CA VAL A 139 -9.32 8.20 -9.09
C VAL A 139 -9.47 9.69 -8.74
N PRO A 140 -10.56 10.39 -9.08
CA PRO A 140 -10.71 11.79 -8.70
C PRO A 140 -10.69 12.00 -7.18
N ILE A 141 -11.38 11.14 -6.44
CA ILE A 141 -11.43 11.17 -4.97
C ILE A 141 -10.04 10.90 -4.39
N ALA A 142 -9.35 9.87 -4.88
CA ALA A 142 -8.02 9.49 -4.43
C ALA A 142 -7.00 10.62 -4.66
N ARG A 143 -7.03 11.28 -5.81
CA ARG A 143 -6.17 12.43 -6.11
C ARG A 143 -6.42 13.60 -5.17
N LEU A 144 -7.69 13.91 -4.89
CA LEU A 144 -8.05 14.98 -3.96
C LEU A 144 -7.59 14.65 -2.54
N ALA A 145 -7.82 13.42 -2.06
CA ALA A 145 -7.37 12.97 -0.75
C ALA A 145 -5.85 13.05 -0.60
N ALA A 146 -5.10 12.58 -1.59
CA ALA A 146 -3.63 12.65 -1.60
C ALA A 146 -3.13 14.11 -1.60
N ALA A 147 -3.77 15.00 -2.38
CA ALA A 147 -3.43 16.42 -2.39
C ALA A 147 -3.68 17.08 -1.02
N ARG A 148 -4.81 16.79 -0.39
CA ARG A 148 -5.13 17.30 0.95
C ARG A 148 -4.12 16.81 2.00
N ALA A 149 -3.78 15.54 1.99
CA ALA A 149 -2.78 14.97 2.89
C ALA A 149 -1.40 15.64 2.71
N ALA A 150 -0.99 15.89 1.47
CA ALA A 150 0.26 16.59 1.17
C ALA A 150 0.27 18.04 1.66
N LEU A 151 -0.85 18.78 1.52
CA LEU A 151 -0.99 20.16 1.97
C LEU A 151 -1.07 20.28 3.50
N ALA A 152 -1.67 19.29 4.17
CA ALA A 152 -1.77 19.26 5.62
C ALA A 152 -0.41 19.06 6.32
N GLY A 153 0.66 18.75 5.56
CA GLY A 153 2.01 18.57 6.12
C GLY A 153 2.16 17.34 7.02
N THR A 154 1.22 16.40 6.96
CA THR A 154 1.18 15.18 7.76
C THR A 154 2.12 14.09 7.24
N GLY A 155 2.83 14.33 6.15
CA GLY A 155 3.76 13.38 5.54
C GLY A 155 5.21 13.68 5.87
N SER A 156 5.77 13.03 6.86
CA SER A 156 7.22 12.94 7.06
C SER A 156 7.80 11.79 6.25
N GLY A 157 7.62 11.83 4.94
CA GLY A 157 8.29 10.90 4.04
C GLY A 157 9.70 11.36 3.73
N PRO A 158 10.72 10.49 3.62
CA PRO A 158 12.12 10.86 3.38
C PRO A 158 12.41 11.48 2.01
N ALA A 159 11.40 11.73 1.18
CA ALA A 159 11.57 12.26 -0.18
C ALA A 159 11.68 13.79 -0.29
N ALA A 160 11.44 14.56 0.77
CA ALA A 160 11.47 16.03 0.73
C ALA A 160 12.88 16.65 0.89
N ALA A 161 13.92 15.87 1.15
CA ALA A 161 15.25 16.38 1.52
C ALA A 161 16.23 16.61 0.34
N LYS A 162 15.84 16.43 -0.92
CA LYS A 162 16.78 16.53 -2.07
C LYS A 162 16.43 17.55 -3.14
N LYS A 163 15.87 18.73 -2.80
CA LYS A 163 15.73 19.84 -3.77
C LYS A 163 16.02 21.24 -3.21
N LYS A 164 16.94 21.39 -2.27
CA LYS A 164 17.46 22.71 -1.87
C LYS A 164 18.99 22.72 -1.79
N SER A 165 19.68 22.48 -2.89
CA SER A 165 21.12 22.77 -2.98
C SER A 165 21.63 22.76 -4.39
N LYS A 166 21.15 23.70 -5.24
CA LYS A 166 21.85 24.13 -6.46
C LYS A 166 21.25 25.43 -7.01
N ARG A 167 21.23 26.47 -6.19
CA ARG A 167 21.01 27.84 -6.70
C ARG A 167 21.64 28.87 -5.78
N ALA A 168 22.94 28.77 -5.61
CA ALA A 168 23.76 29.86 -5.10
C ALA A 168 25.21 29.62 -5.50
N ARG A 169 25.54 30.02 -6.71
CA ARG A 169 26.88 30.43 -7.17
C ARG A 169 26.89 30.54 -8.69
N ARG A 170 26.43 31.69 -9.19
CA ARG A 170 27.05 32.48 -10.27
C ARG A 170 26.46 33.87 -10.24
#